data_2d48cf99d9fc3e4dd8db5fad5153b379
#
_entry.id   2d48cf99d9fc3e4dd8db5fad5153b379
#
_cell.length_a   1.000
_cell.length_b   1.000
_cell.length_c   1.000
_cell.angle_alpha   90.00
_cell.angle_beta   90.00
_cell.angle_gamma   90.00
#
_symmetry.space_group_name_H-M   'P 1'
#
loop_
_entity.id
_entity.type
_entity.pdbx_description
1 polymer ?
#
loop_
_entity_poly.entity_id
_entity_poly.type
_entity_poly.pdbx_seq_one_letter_code
_entity_poly.pdbx_strand_id
1 'polypeptide(L)'
;MFLRLSVLTLGLALFTSAAQSRAQDKDKDVKPAASKVTAVTVYANTALVTREVTIPDGAGLSEVVVSPLPALTMQSSLYAEGNDNIRVLSVRYRTRAIAEDTREEVRKIETEIKGYQTKAQTLEADLKAMGENLKLLDKLEGFTAKALDNQTDKGMLDPEKIIALAKFVQEDRAKRVKEQLLVKQQLEELQAKIAFATRVLGEKSGGSVRTERDAVILLDKKAGGGGTVKLNYLVASASWRPQYKFRASGKDKDPIVAEYQAAIDQRTGEDWVNALITLSTAQPLLNAAPPDLKALAVNVSAVGTVAAAAVDPTTGIPVPPRPGDSKPLGGFGGVGGGGMPSATEYAKELEKLSKDLRGQVAQNYREKNEQKAGDLANNAAALEQFRDLFASKEEMTISAAAPAPAGGEGPSVTYKLPTRLTIPSRSDEQVIEIAKIDLTPKFYYKAVPVLTPNVYRLADLTNNSEYVLLPGDATMYLNGDFVGQTRLPLVAAGKPFTVGFGVDPQLQVSRILVDKTRTTQGGNQVLTFKYRIMLSSYKTTPVPVQVWDRTPHAETAQTIAINLIGPKPELSADALYVRDEKARGLLRWDVNIDPKQNGEKSLFIDYEFKMELDKNVNIGGFLAK
;
A
#
# COMPACT_ATOMS: atom_id res chain seq x y z
N MET A 1 80.86 -16.22 28.14
CA MET A 1 80.09 -15.17 28.82
C MET A 1 78.98 -14.67 27.96
N PHE A 2 78.09 -15.57 27.53
CA PHE A 2 76.85 -15.27 26.78
C PHE A 2 75.94 -16.46 26.98
N LEU A 3 75.26 -16.51 28.12
CA LEU A 3 74.19 -17.49 28.33
C LEU A 3 73.43 -17.17 29.62
N ARG A 4 72.69 -16.05 29.67
CA ARG A 4 71.70 -15.74 30.73
C ARG A 4 70.81 -14.52 30.36
N LEU A 5 70.18 -14.52 29.22
CA LEU A 5 69.20 -13.47 28.92
C LEU A 5 67.97 -13.95 28.03
N SER A 6 67.60 -15.23 28.11
CA SER A 6 66.49 -15.76 27.26
C SER A 6 65.36 -16.44 28.04
N VAL A 7 65.33 -16.32 29.38
CA VAL A 7 64.28 -17.01 30.17
C VAL A 7 63.26 -16.04 30.80
N LEU A 8 63.44 -14.71 30.68
CA LEU A 8 62.54 -13.75 31.36
C LEU A 8 61.38 -13.18 30.42
N THR A 9 61.38 -13.49 29.14
CA THR A 9 60.36 -12.98 28.21
C THR A 9 59.22 -13.99 27.89
N LEU A 10 59.35 -15.25 28.37
CA LEU A 10 58.31 -16.27 28.13
C LEU A 10 57.28 -16.38 29.26
N GLY A 11 57.49 -15.70 30.39
CA GLY A 11 56.57 -15.73 31.55
C GLY A 11 55.49 -14.67 31.55
N LEU A 12 55.58 -13.65 30.68
CA LEU A 12 54.59 -12.53 30.67
C LEU A 12 53.51 -12.67 29.61
N ALA A 13 53.62 -13.61 28.68
CA ALA A 13 52.62 -13.84 27.61
C ALA A 13 51.54 -14.86 28.00
N LEU A 14 51.68 -15.56 29.12
CA LEU A 14 50.71 -16.58 29.57
C LEU A 14 49.68 -16.07 30.61
N PHE A 15 49.84 -14.84 31.11
CA PHE A 15 48.90 -14.27 32.09
C PHE A 15 47.83 -13.33 31.48
N THR A 16 47.94 -12.95 30.22
CA THR A 16 46.96 -12.06 29.57
C THR A 16 45.85 -12.80 28.80
N SER A 17 45.95 -14.12 28.56
CA SER A 17 44.92 -14.89 27.85
C SER A 17 43.83 -15.50 28.76
N ALA A 18 44.02 -15.45 30.10
CA ALA A 18 43.02 -16.00 31.04
C ALA A 18 41.96 -14.97 31.48
N ALA A 19 42.14 -13.67 31.19
CA ALA A 19 41.20 -12.62 31.58
C ALA A 19 40.16 -12.30 30.51
N GLN A 20 40.36 -12.67 29.24
CA GLN A 20 39.39 -12.44 28.14
C GLN A 20 38.39 -13.56 27.96
N SER A 21 38.61 -14.73 28.56
CA SER A 21 37.68 -15.90 28.42
C SER A 21 36.54 -15.92 29.43
N ARG A 22 36.47 -14.98 30.39
CA ARG A 22 35.42 -14.97 31.43
C ARG A 22 34.30 -13.98 31.20
N ALA A 23 34.36 -13.15 30.17
CA ALA A 23 33.32 -12.17 29.85
C ALA A 23 32.23 -12.68 28.89
N GLN A 24 32.42 -13.84 28.27
CA GLN A 24 31.55 -14.36 27.21
C GLN A 24 30.51 -15.41 27.66
N ASP A 25 30.57 -15.86 28.91
CA ASP A 25 29.75 -16.99 29.37
C ASP A 25 28.63 -16.63 30.38
N LYS A 26 28.37 -15.33 30.65
CA LYS A 26 27.28 -14.88 31.53
C LYS A 26 25.96 -14.63 30.81
N ASP A 27 25.90 -14.73 29.49
CA ASP A 27 24.72 -14.37 28.70
C ASP A 27 23.79 -15.54 28.36
N LYS A 28 24.08 -16.75 28.89
CA LYS A 28 23.37 -17.98 28.44
C LYS A 28 22.09 -18.32 29.18
N ASP A 29 21.76 -17.71 30.33
CA ASP A 29 20.68 -18.21 31.20
C ASP A 29 19.75 -17.16 31.83
N VAL A 30 19.60 -15.96 31.26
CA VAL A 30 18.58 -15.04 31.78
C VAL A 30 17.23 -15.45 31.21
N LYS A 31 16.38 -16.08 32.05
CA LYS A 31 15.00 -16.42 31.67
C LYS A 31 14.24 -15.17 31.25
N PRO A 32 13.59 -15.16 30.07
CA PRO A 32 12.79 -14.03 29.64
C PRO A 32 11.70 -13.66 30.66
N ALA A 33 11.53 -12.37 30.90
CA ALA A 33 10.49 -11.85 31.76
C ALA A 33 9.11 -12.03 31.12
N ALA A 34 8.10 -12.30 31.94
CA ALA A 34 6.72 -12.33 31.47
C ALA A 34 6.31 -10.94 30.95
N SER A 35 5.77 -10.89 29.76
CA SER A 35 5.30 -9.64 29.15
C SER A 35 4.04 -9.85 28.34
N LYS A 36 3.21 -8.82 28.24
CA LYS A 36 1.97 -8.83 27.45
C LYS A 36 1.80 -7.49 26.71
N VAL A 37 1.28 -7.53 25.49
CA VAL A 37 0.88 -6.33 24.75
C VAL A 37 -0.36 -5.75 25.44
N THR A 38 -0.30 -4.47 25.83
CA THR A 38 -1.41 -3.80 26.53
C THR A 38 -2.06 -2.71 25.68
N ALA A 39 -1.30 -2.07 24.81
CA ALA A 39 -1.79 -1.04 23.90
C ALA A 39 -1.01 -1.05 22.57
N VAL A 40 -1.69 -0.68 21.49
CA VAL A 40 -1.09 -0.53 20.17
C VAL A 40 -1.66 0.71 19.49
N THR A 41 -0.78 1.57 19.00
CA THR A 41 -1.17 2.67 18.11
C THR A 41 -0.78 2.31 16.68
N VAL A 42 -1.77 2.11 15.81
CA VAL A 42 -1.56 1.77 14.40
C VAL A 42 -1.52 3.04 13.58
N TYR A 43 -0.44 3.23 12.85
CA TYR A 43 -0.21 4.32 11.91
C TYR A 43 -0.43 3.86 10.45
N ALA A 44 -0.16 4.72 9.49
CA ALA A 44 -0.32 4.40 8.06
C ALA A 44 0.54 3.23 7.58
N ASN A 45 1.76 3.04 8.13
CA ASN A 45 2.73 2.02 7.69
C ASN A 45 3.45 1.29 8.82
N THR A 46 3.17 1.64 10.07
CA THR A 46 3.84 1.10 11.26
C THR A 46 2.86 1.01 12.42
N ALA A 47 3.24 0.30 13.48
CA ALA A 47 2.51 0.35 14.75
C ALA A 47 3.47 0.59 15.91
N LEU A 48 3.07 1.42 16.86
CA LEU A 48 3.73 1.57 18.16
C LEU A 48 3.08 0.57 19.13
N VAL A 49 3.84 -0.43 19.54
CA VAL A 49 3.42 -1.46 20.48
C VAL A 49 3.91 -1.12 21.86
N THR A 50 3.02 -1.17 22.85
CA THR A 50 3.33 -1.04 24.28
C THR A 50 3.15 -2.39 24.96
N ARG A 51 4.23 -2.95 25.46
CA ARG A 51 4.23 -4.16 26.28
C ARG A 51 4.40 -3.83 27.76
N GLU A 52 3.58 -4.40 28.59
CA GLU A 52 3.78 -4.42 30.03
C GLU A 52 4.65 -5.60 30.40
N VAL A 53 5.80 -5.33 31.04
CA VAL A 53 6.82 -6.30 31.43
C VAL A 53 6.79 -6.45 32.93
N THR A 54 6.63 -7.68 33.42
CA THR A 54 6.66 -8.00 34.84
C THR A 54 8.11 -8.07 35.32
N ILE A 55 8.45 -7.26 36.31
CA ILE A 55 9.79 -7.21 36.90
C ILE A 55 9.81 -8.06 38.17
N PRO A 56 10.75 -9.01 38.30
CA PRO A 56 10.86 -9.84 39.49
C PRO A 56 11.27 -9.03 40.73
N ASP A 57 11.04 -9.58 41.91
CA ASP A 57 11.46 -8.99 43.19
C ASP A 57 12.97 -8.81 43.28
N GLY A 58 13.41 -7.86 44.10
CA GLY A 58 14.84 -7.53 44.33
C GLY A 58 15.08 -6.02 44.28
N ALA A 59 16.00 -5.49 45.02
CA ALA A 59 16.43 -4.09 45.02
C ALA A 59 17.73 -3.91 44.25
N GLY A 60 18.02 -2.70 43.77
CA GLY A 60 19.25 -2.33 43.07
C GLY A 60 19.22 -2.61 41.57
N LEU A 61 20.40 -2.69 40.98
CA LEU A 61 20.59 -2.89 39.54
C LEU A 61 20.18 -4.30 39.12
N SER A 62 19.31 -4.39 38.12
CA SER A 62 18.90 -5.66 37.51
C SER A 62 18.76 -5.55 36.02
N GLU A 63 19.08 -6.61 35.30
CA GLU A 63 18.91 -6.75 33.86
C GLU A 63 17.72 -7.67 33.59
N VAL A 64 16.79 -7.21 32.74
CA VAL A 64 15.58 -7.95 32.40
C VAL A 64 15.51 -8.10 30.88
N VAL A 65 15.31 -9.35 30.45
CA VAL A 65 15.23 -9.69 29.02
C VAL A 65 13.76 -9.89 28.63
N VAL A 66 13.31 -9.18 27.62
CA VAL A 66 11.98 -9.36 27.00
C VAL A 66 12.18 -10.03 25.64
N SER A 67 11.64 -11.21 25.49
CA SER A 67 11.80 -12.08 24.33
C SER A 67 10.50 -12.86 24.06
N PRO A 68 10.15 -13.17 22.79
CA PRO A 68 10.71 -12.60 21.58
C PRO A 68 10.09 -11.23 21.23
N LEU A 69 10.84 -10.40 20.53
CA LEU A 69 10.32 -9.24 19.82
C LEU A 69 9.99 -9.61 18.35
N PRO A 70 9.02 -8.94 17.73
CA PRO A 70 8.72 -9.12 16.31
C PRO A 70 9.93 -8.92 15.41
N ALA A 71 10.00 -9.69 14.30
CA ALA A 71 11.11 -9.64 13.36
C ALA A 71 11.32 -8.25 12.74
N LEU A 72 10.23 -7.49 12.57
CA LEU A 72 10.21 -6.17 11.92
C LEU A 72 10.25 -5.01 12.92
N THR A 73 10.68 -5.27 14.17
CA THR A 73 10.87 -4.22 15.18
C THR A 73 11.97 -3.25 14.76
N MET A 74 11.67 -1.96 14.80
CA MET A 74 12.63 -0.89 14.51
C MET A 74 13.53 -0.67 15.72
N GLN A 75 14.81 -1.07 15.62
CA GLN A 75 15.77 -1.02 16.71
C GLN A 75 15.89 0.37 17.35
N SER A 76 15.84 1.45 16.54
CA SER A 76 16.00 2.84 17.01
C SER A 76 14.80 3.38 17.78
N SER A 77 13.65 2.70 17.71
CA SER A 77 12.42 3.12 18.37
C SER A 77 12.23 2.49 19.76
N LEU A 78 13.16 1.63 20.18
CA LEU A 78 13.04 0.86 21.41
C LEU A 78 13.30 1.75 22.63
N TYR A 79 12.31 1.89 23.50
CA TYR A 79 12.44 2.59 24.77
C TYR A 79 11.54 1.97 25.83
N ALA A 80 11.87 2.20 27.11
CA ALA A 80 11.04 1.73 28.21
C ALA A 80 10.76 2.84 29.21
N GLU A 81 9.58 2.79 29.79
CA GLU A 81 9.10 3.71 30.81
C GLU A 81 9.00 2.97 32.13
N GLY A 82 9.70 3.49 33.15
CA GLY A 82 9.63 3.01 34.52
C GLY A 82 8.45 3.63 35.28
N ASN A 83 8.50 3.50 36.59
CA ASN A 83 7.57 4.14 37.54
C ASN A 83 8.38 4.73 38.72
N ASP A 84 7.70 5.29 39.71
CA ASP A 84 8.35 5.95 40.86
C ASP A 84 9.35 5.05 41.63
N ASN A 85 9.17 3.73 41.59
CA ASN A 85 9.97 2.74 42.28
C ASN A 85 11.00 2.04 41.39
N ILE A 86 10.82 2.09 40.05
CA ILE A 86 11.66 1.40 39.06
C ILE A 86 12.11 2.41 38.03
N ARG A 87 13.40 2.73 38.06
CA ARG A 87 14.06 3.61 37.08
C ARG A 87 14.65 2.79 35.95
N VAL A 88 14.28 3.07 34.72
CA VAL A 88 14.93 2.52 33.52
C VAL A 88 16.22 3.30 33.26
N LEU A 89 17.34 2.62 33.18
CA LEU A 89 18.65 3.22 32.89
C LEU A 89 18.98 3.13 31.41
N SER A 90 18.74 1.97 30.79
CA SER A 90 18.96 1.78 29.36
C SER A 90 18.10 0.64 28.80
N VAL A 91 17.85 0.68 27.50
CA VAL A 91 17.24 -0.41 26.74
C VAL A 91 18.16 -0.72 25.55
N ARG A 92 18.51 -1.99 25.42
CA ARG A 92 19.36 -2.48 24.32
C ARG A 92 18.58 -3.47 23.47
N TYR A 93 18.71 -3.36 22.16
CA TYR A 93 18.23 -4.38 21.22
C TYR A 93 19.32 -5.44 21.05
N ARG A 94 18.96 -6.71 21.20
CA ARG A 94 19.86 -7.83 21.04
C ARG A 94 19.29 -8.82 20.02
N THR A 95 20.15 -9.33 19.16
CA THR A 95 19.82 -10.39 18.22
C THR A 95 20.65 -11.62 18.56
N ARG A 96 19.99 -12.78 18.70
CA ARG A 96 20.67 -14.05 18.96
C ARG A 96 20.17 -15.13 18.01
N ALA A 97 21.07 -16.02 17.61
CA ALA A 97 20.71 -17.23 16.86
C ALA A 97 20.07 -18.24 17.82
N ILE A 98 18.96 -18.84 17.40
CA ILE A 98 18.26 -19.89 18.14
C ILE A 98 18.23 -21.17 17.31
N ALA A 99 18.34 -22.32 17.98
CA ALA A 99 18.25 -23.62 17.32
C ALA A 99 16.79 -23.97 16.97
N GLU A 100 15.86 -23.58 17.83
CA GLU A 100 14.42 -23.83 17.68
C GLU A 100 13.62 -22.55 17.98
N ASP A 101 12.52 -22.32 17.30
CA ASP A 101 11.63 -21.16 17.57
C ASP A 101 10.99 -21.30 18.96
N THR A 102 10.93 -20.21 19.71
CA THR A 102 10.35 -20.20 21.06
C THR A 102 8.83 -20.22 21.05
N ARG A 103 8.19 -19.89 19.94
CA ARG A 103 6.73 -19.92 19.78
C ARG A 103 6.24 -21.37 19.66
N GLU A 104 5.37 -21.78 20.55
CA GLU A 104 4.88 -23.17 20.63
C GLU A 104 4.19 -23.63 19.34
N GLU A 105 3.40 -22.75 18.70
CA GLU A 105 2.71 -23.06 17.45
C GLU A 105 3.69 -23.28 16.30
N VAL A 106 4.73 -22.47 16.20
CA VAL A 106 5.77 -22.60 15.15
C VAL A 106 6.54 -23.90 15.36
N ARG A 107 6.94 -24.23 16.58
CA ARG A 107 7.60 -25.51 16.91
C ARG A 107 6.75 -26.74 16.57
N LYS A 108 5.45 -26.68 16.81
CA LYS A 108 4.54 -27.77 16.43
C LYS A 108 4.55 -28.01 14.93
N ILE A 109 4.43 -26.94 14.13
CA ILE A 109 4.45 -27.03 12.67
C ILE A 109 5.82 -27.52 12.16
N GLU A 110 6.92 -27.02 12.70
CA GLU A 110 8.28 -27.50 12.35
C GLU A 110 8.46 -28.99 12.67
N THR A 111 7.95 -29.44 13.81
CA THR A 111 7.99 -30.87 14.21
C THR A 111 7.15 -31.72 13.26
N GLU A 112 5.98 -31.25 12.85
CA GLU A 112 5.13 -31.93 11.87
C GLU A 112 5.82 -32.03 10.51
N ILE A 113 6.41 -30.93 10.01
CA ILE A 113 7.16 -30.92 8.75
C ILE A 113 8.30 -31.92 8.80
N LYS A 114 9.09 -31.93 9.88
CA LYS A 114 10.19 -32.88 10.07
C LYS A 114 9.68 -34.33 10.09
N GLY A 115 8.55 -34.59 10.76
CA GLY A 115 7.91 -35.90 10.78
C GLY A 115 7.46 -36.35 9.37
N TYR A 116 6.85 -35.47 8.60
CA TYR A 116 6.45 -35.77 7.22
C TYR A 116 7.66 -35.97 6.30
N GLN A 117 8.73 -35.17 6.43
CA GLN A 117 9.96 -35.34 5.67
C GLN A 117 10.64 -36.68 5.93
N THR A 118 10.72 -37.12 7.21
CA THR A 118 11.27 -38.43 7.57
C THR A 118 10.46 -39.56 6.94
N LYS A 119 9.13 -39.47 6.98
CA LYS A 119 8.25 -40.47 6.33
C LYS A 119 8.41 -40.47 4.81
N ALA A 120 8.52 -39.30 4.19
CA ALA A 120 8.75 -39.20 2.74
C ALA A 120 10.07 -39.84 2.33
N GLN A 121 11.16 -39.59 3.09
CA GLN A 121 12.45 -40.23 2.85
C GLN A 121 12.38 -41.78 2.94
N THR A 122 11.61 -42.31 3.89
CA THR A 122 11.39 -43.77 4.00
C THR A 122 10.69 -44.31 2.77
N LEU A 123 9.58 -43.64 2.34
CA LEU A 123 8.85 -44.08 1.15
C LEU A 123 9.68 -43.94 -0.16
N GLU A 124 10.54 -42.94 -0.26
CA GLU A 124 11.48 -42.79 -1.37
C GLU A 124 12.50 -43.95 -1.41
N ALA A 125 13.01 -44.33 -0.25
CA ALA A 125 13.90 -45.48 -0.13
C ALA A 125 13.18 -46.80 -0.55
N ASP A 126 11.93 -46.99 -0.10
CA ASP A 126 11.10 -48.12 -0.48
C ASP A 126 10.83 -48.17 -2.00
N LEU A 127 10.47 -47.01 -2.59
CA LEU A 127 10.30 -46.89 -4.06
C LEU A 127 11.56 -47.26 -4.83
N LYS A 128 12.71 -46.84 -4.33
CA LYS A 128 14.01 -47.18 -4.94
C LYS A 128 14.25 -48.69 -4.87
N ALA A 129 14.05 -49.29 -3.70
CA ALA A 129 14.20 -50.75 -3.52
C ALA A 129 13.23 -51.55 -4.39
N MET A 130 11.96 -51.11 -4.49
CA MET A 130 10.97 -51.70 -5.38
C MET A 130 11.37 -51.58 -6.85
N GLY A 131 11.94 -50.43 -7.25
CA GLY A 131 12.45 -50.22 -8.60
C GLY A 131 13.63 -51.15 -8.95
N GLU A 132 14.51 -51.39 -7.98
CA GLU A 132 15.62 -52.35 -8.15
C GLU A 132 15.10 -53.79 -8.27
N ASN A 133 14.10 -54.18 -7.47
CA ASN A 133 13.45 -55.49 -7.57
C ASN A 133 12.73 -55.69 -8.91
N LEU A 134 12.04 -54.67 -9.41
CA LEU A 134 11.40 -54.72 -10.74
C LEU A 134 12.44 -54.93 -11.85
N LYS A 135 13.60 -54.26 -11.78
CA LYS A 135 14.71 -54.48 -12.73
C LYS A 135 15.27 -55.90 -12.68
N LEU A 136 15.26 -56.53 -11.50
CA LEU A 136 15.64 -57.94 -11.37
C LEU A 136 14.62 -58.86 -12.05
N LEU A 137 13.31 -58.60 -11.83
CA LEU A 137 12.23 -59.34 -12.51
C LEU A 137 12.30 -59.17 -14.03
N ASP A 138 12.60 -57.96 -14.55
CA ASP A 138 12.82 -57.72 -15.99
C ASP A 138 13.97 -58.55 -16.55
N LYS A 139 15.07 -58.70 -15.78
CA LYS A 139 16.17 -59.58 -16.18
C LYS A 139 15.78 -61.04 -16.20
N LEU A 140 14.97 -61.49 -15.21
CA LEU A 140 14.46 -62.88 -15.18
C LEU A 140 13.48 -63.14 -16.32
N GLU A 141 12.62 -62.19 -16.65
CA GLU A 141 11.72 -62.26 -17.81
C GLU A 141 12.51 -62.38 -19.12
N GLY A 142 13.55 -61.57 -19.31
CA GLY A 142 14.44 -61.62 -20.44
C GLY A 142 15.21 -62.96 -20.52
N PHE A 143 15.56 -63.56 -19.36
CA PHE A 143 16.18 -64.93 -19.34
C PHE A 143 15.17 -65.99 -19.71
N THR A 144 13.94 -65.97 -19.20
CA THR A 144 12.89 -66.96 -19.56
C THR A 144 12.51 -66.87 -21.02
N ALA A 145 12.42 -65.70 -21.62
CA ALA A 145 12.17 -65.51 -23.04
C ALA A 145 13.28 -66.12 -23.90
N LYS A 146 14.56 -65.82 -23.58
CA LYS A 146 15.71 -66.42 -24.30
C LYS A 146 15.83 -67.93 -24.10
N ALA A 147 15.46 -68.47 -22.94
CA ALA A 147 15.44 -69.87 -22.64
C ALA A 147 14.38 -70.62 -23.47
N LEU A 148 13.22 -69.99 -23.70
CA LEU A 148 12.18 -70.52 -24.60
C LEU A 148 12.63 -70.53 -26.08
N ASP A 149 13.28 -69.50 -26.56
CA ASP A 149 13.80 -69.39 -27.94
C ASP A 149 14.90 -70.41 -28.20
N ASN A 150 15.80 -70.68 -27.25
CA ASN A 150 16.90 -71.61 -27.39
C ASN A 150 16.51 -73.10 -27.26
N GLN A 151 15.29 -73.42 -26.84
CA GLN A 151 14.80 -74.80 -26.70
C GLN A 151 14.50 -75.49 -28.02
N THR A 152 14.32 -74.73 -29.10
CA THR A 152 14.16 -75.29 -30.44
C THR A 152 15.41 -76.09 -30.93
N ASP A 153 16.60 -75.86 -30.33
CA ASP A 153 17.85 -76.40 -30.85
C ASP A 153 18.60 -77.45 -29.98
N LYS A 154 18.34 -77.58 -28.66
CA LYS A 154 19.20 -78.38 -27.77
C LYS A 154 18.53 -79.21 -26.66
N GLY A 155 17.24 -79.41 -26.57
CA GLY A 155 16.55 -80.44 -25.77
C GLY A 155 16.91 -80.58 -24.26
N MET A 156 17.50 -79.58 -23.57
CA MET A 156 18.07 -79.76 -22.23
C MET A 156 17.30 -79.07 -21.08
N LEU A 157 16.22 -78.40 -21.36
CA LEU A 157 15.42 -77.67 -20.29
C LEU A 157 13.96 -78.16 -20.32
N ASP A 158 13.38 -78.32 -19.13
CA ASP A 158 12.00 -78.76 -18.96
C ASP A 158 11.04 -77.54 -19.26
N PRO A 159 10.22 -77.64 -20.34
CA PRO A 159 9.35 -76.54 -20.77
C PRO A 159 8.34 -76.12 -19.72
N GLU A 160 7.82 -77.07 -18.95
CA GLU A 160 6.80 -76.79 -17.91
C GLU A 160 7.36 -75.88 -16.79
N LYS A 161 8.64 -76.09 -16.40
CA LYS A 161 9.33 -75.28 -15.40
C LYS A 161 9.62 -73.88 -15.91
N ILE A 162 9.91 -73.69 -17.17
CA ILE A 162 10.14 -72.35 -17.74
C ILE A 162 8.82 -71.57 -17.81
N ILE A 163 7.73 -72.22 -18.22
CA ILE A 163 6.40 -71.62 -18.27
C ILE A 163 5.95 -71.26 -16.87
N ALA A 164 6.17 -72.11 -15.86
CA ALA A 164 5.85 -71.84 -14.46
C ALA A 164 6.66 -70.66 -13.94
N LEU A 165 7.95 -70.53 -14.27
CA LEU A 165 8.78 -69.39 -13.89
C LEU A 165 8.32 -68.13 -14.59
N ALA A 166 8.00 -68.14 -15.88
CA ALA A 166 7.47 -66.96 -16.59
C ALA A 166 6.17 -66.45 -15.99
N LYS A 167 5.25 -67.36 -15.65
CA LYS A 167 3.99 -67.04 -14.98
C LYS A 167 4.23 -66.40 -13.60
N PHE A 168 5.13 -66.99 -12.81
CA PHE A 168 5.52 -66.45 -11.51
C PHE A 168 6.09 -65.02 -11.63
N VAL A 169 7.01 -64.79 -12.58
CA VAL A 169 7.63 -63.46 -12.82
C VAL A 169 6.57 -62.46 -13.21
N GLN A 170 5.60 -62.78 -14.08
CA GLN A 170 4.52 -61.90 -14.47
C GLN A 170 3.60 -61.56 -13.32
N GLU A 171 3.21 -62.57 -12.52
CA GLU A 171 2.34 -62.37 -11.36
C GLU A 171 3.01 -61.49 -10.28
N ASP A 172 4.28 -61.80 -9.95
CA ASP A 172 5.02 -61.01 -8.94
C ASP A 172 5.30 -59.58 -9.44
N ARG A 173 5.61 -59.40 -10.73
CA ARG A 173 5.75 -58.09 -11.36
C ARG A 173 4.47 -57.27 -11.26
N ALA A 174 3.31 -57.83 -11.61
CA ALA A 174 2.03 -57.14 -11.53
C ALA A 174 1.71 -56.70 -10.09
N LYS A 175 2.01 -57.56 -9.10
CA LYS A 175 1.87 -57.24 -7.69
C LYS A 175 2.80 -56.10 -7.27
N ARG A 176 4.08 -56.15 -7.65
CA ARG A 176 5.08 -55.12 -7.30
C ARG A 176 4.78 -53.77 -7.93
N VAL A 177 4.31 -53.74 -9.18
CA VAL A 177 3.88 -52.49 -9.83
C VAL A 177 2.70 -51.87 -9.10
N LYS A 178 1.73 -52.67 -8.65
CA LYS A 178 0.60 -52.19 -7.86
C LYS A 178 1.03 -51.64 -6.50
N GLU A 179 1.93 -52.34 -5.82
CA GLU A 179 2.52 -51.88 -4.54
C GLU A 179 3.29 -50.56 -4.75
N GLN A 180 4.11 -50.46 -5.80
CA GLN A 180 4.85 -49.25 -6.14
C GLN A 180 3.92 -48.05 -6.39
N LEU A 181 2.80 -48.27 -7.10
CA LEU A 181 1.82 -47.21 -7.35
C LEU A 181 1.21 -46.67 -6.04
N LEU A 182 0.86 -47.56 -5.11
CA LEU A 182 0.32 -47.19 -3.80
C LEU A 182 1.34 -46.37 -2.99
N VAL A 183 2.60 -46.79 -2.94
CA VAL A 183 3.66 -46.08 -2.24
C VAL A 183 3.91 -44.70 -2.89
N LYS A 184 3.85 -44.63 -4.23
CA LYS A 184 3.96 -43.35 -4.94
C LYS A 184 2.83 -42.39 -4.61
N GLN A 185 1.58 -42.87 -4.55
CA GLN A 185 0.44 -42.06 -4.14
C GLN A 185 0.60 -41.54 -2.69
N GLN A 186 1.07 -42.37 -1.76
CA GLN A 186 1.35 -41.96 -0.39
C GLN A 186 2.45 -40.88 -0.31
N LEU A 187 3.47 -41.00 -1.15
CA LEU A 187 4.54 -39.99 -1.22
C LEU A 187 4.02 -38.66 -1.75
N GLU A 188 3.19 -38.66 -2.80
CA GLU A 188 2.56 -37.47 -3.36
C GLU A 188 1.66 -36.77 -2.30
N GLU A 189 0.88 -37.53 -1.53
CA GLU A 189 0.07 -37.00 -0.43
C GLU A 189 0.93 -36.35 0.66
N LEU A 190 2.02 -37.00 1.06
CA LEU A 190 2.97 -36.46 2.03
C LEU A 190 3.65 -35.18 1.55
N GLN A 191 4.05 -35.12 0.29
CA GLN A 191 4.64 -33.92 -0.33
C GLN A 191 3.65 -32.76 -0.33
N ALA A 192 2.36 -33.02 -0.61
CA ALA A 192 1.31 -32.01 -0.52
C ALA A 192 1.13 -31.49 0.93
N LYS A 193 1.19 -32.38 1.93
CA LYS A 193 1.16 -31.99 3.35
C LYS A 193 2.37 -31.16 3.77
N ILE A 194 3.56 -31.52 3.32
CA ILE A 194 4.79 -30.74 3.53
C ILE A 194 4.65 -29.33 2.93
N ALA A 195 4.21 -29.24 1.69
CA ALA A 195 4.03 -27.97 0.99
C ALA A 195 2.99 -27.08 1.69
N PHE A 196 1.89 -27.65 2.18
CA PHE A 196 0.89 -26.92 2.94
C PHE A 196 1.44 -26.43 4.28
N ALA A 197 2.05 -27.32 5.07
CA ALA A 197 2.61 -26.96 6.38
C ALA A 197 3.73 -25.91 6.26
N THR A 198 4.55 -25.96 5.18
CA THR A 198 5.59 -24.97 4.90
C THR A 198 5.01 -23.59 4.60
N ARG A 199 3.86 -23.50 3.89
CA ARG A 199 3.16 -22.22 3.67
C ARG A 199 2.63 -21.65 4.98
N VAL A 200 1.97 -22.47 5.79
CA VAL A 200 1.46 -22.05 7.11
C VAL A 200 2.61 -21.60 8.03
N LEU A 201 3.75 -22.29 7.98
CA LEU A 201 4.96 -21.88 8.71
C LEU A 201 5.44 -20.51 8.25
N GLY A 202 5.47 -20.25 6.93
CA GLY A 202 5.84 -18.96 6.35
C GLY A 202 4.94 -17.82 6.81
N GLU A 203 3.61 -18.04 6.85
CA GLU A 203 2.64 -17.08 7.34
C GLU A 203 2.83 -16.76 8.84
N LYS A 204 3.04 -17.79 9.65
CA LYS A 204 3.18 -17.63 11.12
C LYS A 204 4.57 -17.16 11.55
N SER A 205 5.61 -17.51 10.82
CA SER A 205 7.00 -17.13 11.18
C SER A 205 7.36 -15.70 10.78
N GLY A 206 6.58 -15.06 9.89
CA GLY A 206 6.89 -13.72 9.39
C GLY A 206 8.26 -13.64 8.67
N GLY A 207 8.75 -14.77 8.11
CA GLY A 207 10.04 -14.85 7.42
C GLY A 207 11.27 -14.87 8.35
N SER A 208 11.09 -14.92 9.67
CA SER A 208 12.20 -14.95 10.64
C SER A 208 12.76 -16.36 10.80
N VAL A 209 13.82 -16.66 10.09
CA VAL A 209 14.52 -17.94 10.19
C VAL A 209 15.59 -17.87 11.30
N ARG A 210 15.37 -18.63 12.41
CA ARG A 210 16.37 -18.98 13.43
C ARG A 210 17.11 -17.80 14.10
N THR A 211 16.49 -16.62 14.13
CA THR A 211 17.03 -15.45 14.79
C THR A 211 16.00 -14.87 15.73
N GLU A 212 16.27 -14.86 17.01
CA GLU A 212 15.42 -14.23 18.02
C GLU A 212 15.92 -12.83 18.34
N ARG A 213 14.98 -11.94 18.57
CA ARG A 213 15.23 -10.53 18.89
C ARG A 213 14.71 -10.25 20.28
N ASP A 214 15.55 -9.65 21.10
CA ASP A 214 15.27 -9.38 22.50
C ASP A 214 15.41 -7.88 22.79
N ALA A 215 14.63 -7.39 23.75
CA ALA A 215 14.92 -6.15 24.45
C ALA A 215 15.58 -6.48 25.79
N VAL A 216 16.75 -5.93 26.02
CA VAL A 216 17.48 -6.04 27.28
C VAL A 216 17.34 -4.71 28.02
N ILE A 217 16.63 -4.70 29.15
CA ILE A 217 16.30 -3.52 29.92
C ILE A 217 17.15 -3.52 31.19
N LEU A 218 17.97 -2.50 31.38
CA LEU A 218 18.72 -2.27 32.60
C LEU A 218 17.92 -1.36 33.53
N LEU A 219 17.62 -1.86 34.71
CA LEU A 219 16.75 -1.22 35.70
C LEU A 219 17.51 -0.95 37.00
N ASP A 220 17.14 0.14 37.70
CA ASP A 220 17.50 0.42 39.07
C ASP A 220 16.23 0.50 39.93
N LYS A 221 16.10 -0.36 40.93
CA LYS A 221 14.94 -0.46 41.79
C LYS A 221 15.24 0.07 43.18
N LYS A 222 14.44 1.00 43.66
CA LYS A 222 14.59 1.62 44.98
C LYS A 222 14.16 0.70 46.12
N ALA A 223 13.21 -0.21 45.86
CA ALA A 223 12.62 -1.12 46.86
C ALA A 223 12.66 -2.57 46.38
N GLY A 224 12.63 -3.53 47.33
CA GLY A 224 12.77 -4.95 47.06
C GLY A 224 11.57 -5.65 46.41
N GLY A 225 10.43 -4.98 46.23
CA GLY A 225 9.22 -5.55 45.63
C GLY A 225 9.27 -5.61 44.12
N GLY A 226 8.44 -6.48 43.52
CA GLY A 226 8.22 -6.55 42.09
C GLY A 226 7.45 -5.35 41.55
N GLY A 227 7.31 -5.27 40.25
CA GLY A 227 6.58 -4.20 39.60
C GLY A 227 6.42 -4.43 38.10
N THR A 228 5.91 -3.43 37.42
CA THR A 228 5.78 -3.45 35.95
C THR A 228 6.50 -2.28 35.31
N VAL A 229 7.02 -2.50 34.12
CA VAL A 229 7.66 -1.49 33.25
C VAL A 229 7.00 -1.59 31.88
N LYS A 230 6.80 -0.46 31.22
CA LYS A 230 6.27 -0.43 29.85
C LYS A 230 7.44 -0.39 28.87
N LEU A 231 7.49 -1.38 27.98
CA LEU A 231 8.40 -1.42 26.85
C LEU A 231 7.64 -0.98 25.60
N ASN A 232 8.18 0.02 24.90
CA ASN A 232 7.60 0.57 23.69
C ASN A 232 8.54 0.37 22.51
N TYR A 233 7.98 0.03 21.35
CA TYR A 233 8.72 -0.11 20.10
C TYR A 233 7.83 0.06 18.89
N LEU A 234 8.39 0.59 17.79
CA LEU A 234 7.74 0.63 16.49
C LEU A 234 8.02 -0.69 15.75
N VAL A 235 6.99 -1.21 15.09
CA VAL A 235 7.06 -2.39 14.24
C VAL A 235 6.51 -2.04 12.86
N ALA A 236 7.20 -2.49 11.80
CA ALA A 236 6.73 -2.35 10.43
C ALA A 236 5.68 -3.42 10.08
N SER A 237 5.08 -3.32 8.90
CA SER A 237 4.06 -4.25 8.39
C SER A 237 2.78 -4.27 9.23
N ALA A 238 2.41 -3.11 9.75
CA ALA A 238 1.09 -2.84 10.28
C ALA A 238 0.60 -1.52 9.68
N SER A 239 -0.62 -1.50 9.21
CA SER A 239 -1.26 -0.31 8.61
C SER A 239 -2.75 -0.32 8.84
N TRP A 240 -3.38 0.82 8.69
CA TRP A 240 -4.82 0.91 8.69
C TRP A 240 -5.30 1.90 7.63
N ARG A 241 -6.55 1.72 7.18
CA ARG A 241 -7.24 2.62 6.27
C ARG A 241 -8.71 2.75 6.65
N PRO A 242 -9.31 3.94 6.45
CA PRO A 242 -10.73 4.13 6.71
C PRO A 242 -11.57 3.46 5.64
N GLN A 243 -12.72 2.91 6.07
CA GLN A 243 -13.77 2.37 5.21
C GLN A 243 -15.13 2.82 5.75
N TYR A 244 -16.10 2.91 4.87
CA TYR A 244 -17.44 3.37 5.21
C TYR A 244 -18.50 2.44 4.63
N LYS A 245 -19.61 2.28 5.37
CA LYS A 245 -20.84 1.73 4.84
C LYS A 245 -21.97 2.71 5.12
N PHE A 246 -22.60 3.21 4.08
CA PHE A 246 -23.75 4.08 4.20
C PHE A 246 -25.02 3.28 3.94
N ARG A 247 -25.93 3.24 4.92
CA ARG A 247 -27.20 2.51 4.84
C ARG A 247 -28.37 3.47 4.87
N ALA A 248 -29.15 3.50 3.78
CA ALA A 248 -30.39 4.25 3.67
C ALA A 248 -31.58 3.30 3.62
N SER A 249 -32.68 3.65 4.30
CA SER A 249 -33.94 2.86 4.33
C SER A 249 -34.79 3.04 3.09
N GLY A 250 -34.39 3.89 2.17
CA GLY A 250 -35.22 4.26 0.99
C GLY A 250 -36.26 5.33 1.25
N LYS A 251 -36.62 5.64 2.49
CA LYS A 251 -37.54 6.76 2.84
C LYS A 251 -36.74 8.05 3.00
N ASP A 252 -37.26 9.14 2.46
CA ASP A 252 -36.55 10.41 2.39
C ASP A 252 -36.29 11.08 3.75
N LYS A 253 -37.08 10.71 4.77
CA LYS A 253 -37.00 11.29 6.12
C LYS A 253 -36.20 10.46 7.12
N ASP A 254 -35.91 9.21 6.80
CA ASP A 254 -35.18 8.34 7.70
C ASP A 254 -33.68 8.73 7.69
N PRO A 255 -33.00 8.65 8.82
CA PRO A 255 -31.57 8.93 8.86
C PRO A 255 -30.79 7.89 8.04
N ILE A 256 -29.68 8.32 7.46
CA ILE A 256 -28.69 7.43 6.87
C ILE A 256 -27.70 7.06 7.96
N VAL A 257 -27.51 5.77 8.17
CA VAL A 257 -26.50 5.26 9.09
C VAL A 257 -25.17 5.13 8.35
N ALA A 258 -24.17 5.91 8.78
CA ALA A 258 -22.80 5.77 8.32
C ALA A 258 -22.01 4.92 9.33
N GLU A 259 -21.65 3.70 8.95
CA GLU A 259 -20.72 2.86 9.70
C GLU A 259 -19.30 3.26 9.32
N TYR A 260 -18.61 3.96 10.22
CA TYR A 260 -17.22 4.33 10.06
C TYR A 260 -16.34 3.19 10.58
N GLN A 261 -15.52 2.60 9.72
CA GLN A 261 -14.74 1.41 9.99
C GLN A 261 -13.27 1.65 9.68
N ALA A 262 -12.41 0.91 10.35
CA ALA A 262 -10.99 0.79 10.04
C ALA A 262 -10.70 -0.62 9.50
N ALA A 263 -10.08 -0.69 8.36
CA ALA A 263 -9.49 -1.90 7.85
C ALA A 263 -8.02 -1.93 8.26
N ILE A 264 -7.64 -2.92 9.07
CA ILE A 264 -6.30 -3.09 9.63
C ILE A 264 -5.64 -4.28 8.96
N ASP A 265 -4.46 -4.05 8.36
CA ASP A 265 -3.54 -5.09 7.91
C ASP A 265 -2.40 -5.20 8.93
N GLN A 266 -2.21 -6.40 9.51
CA GLN A 266 -1.25 -6.63 10.56
C GLN A 266 -0.48 -7.92 10.29
N ARG A 267 0.81 -7.80 9.92
CA ARG A 267 1.74 -8.90 9.59
C ARG A 267 3.05 -8.77 10.35
N THR A 268 2.98 -8.31 11.59
CA THR A 268 4.18 -8.05 12.39
C THR A 268 4.85 -9.31 12.91
N GLY A 269 4.14 -10.45 12.91
CA GLY A 269 4.56 -11.70 13.53
C GLY A 269 4.25 -11.77 15.02
N GLU A 270 3.45 -10.82 15.56
CA GLU A 270 3.02 -10.77 16.94
C GLU A 270 1.52 -10.54 17.03
N ASP A 271 0.81 -11.40 17.78
CA ASP A 271 -0.60 -11.24 18.04
C ASP A 271 -0.85 -10.18 19.12
N TRP A 272 -1.72 -9.23 18.84
CA TRP A 272 -2.15 -8.21 19.82
C TRP A 272 -3.39 -8.70 20.55
N VAL A 273 -3.19 -9.41 21.64
CA VAL A 273 -4.27 -10.06 22.40
C VAL A 273 -4.79 -9.12 23.48
N ASN A 274 -6.11 -8.85 23.47
CA ASN A 274 -6.78 -8.01 24.46
C ASN A 274 -6.09 -6.65 24.69
N ALA A 275 -5.67 -6.01 23.59
CA ALA A 275 -4.95 -4.73 23.58
C ALA A 275 -5.89 -3.54 23.37
N LEU A 276 -5.56 -2.39 23.93
CA LEU A 276 -6.18 -1.10 23.59
C LEU A 276 -5.64 -0.65 22.24
N ILE A 277 -6.53 -0.49 21.27
CA ILE A 277 -6.15 -0.08 19.91
C ILE A 277 -6.44 1.40 19.73
N THR A 278 -5.45 2.10 19.21
CA THR A 278 -5.52 3.49 18.79
C THR A 278 -5.14 3.56 17.31
N LEU A 279 -5.93 4.25 16.51
CA LEU A 279 -5.65 4.48 15.09
C LEU A 279 -5.19 5.92 14.92
N SER A 280 -4.11 6.15 14.20
CA SER A 280 -3.57 7.50 14.03
C SER A 280 -3.13 7.74 12.58
N THR A 281 -3.42 8.95 12.08
CA THR A 281 -2.90 9.44 10.80
C THR A 281 -1.52 10.09 10.94
N ALA A 282 -1.03 10.27 12.17
CA ALA A 282 0.31 10.78 12.41
C ALA A 282 1.36 9.85 11.80
N GLN A 283 2.46 10.42 11.36
CA GLN A 283 3.65 9.65 11.00
C GLN A 283 4.68 9.84 12.10
N PRO A 284 5.03 8.75 12.84
CA PRO A 284 6.09 8.86 13.82
C PRO A 284 7.42 9.12 13.11
N LEU A 285 7.91 10.34 13.26
CA LEU A 285 9.24 10.71 12.76
C LEU A 285 10.28 10.27 13.78
N LEU A 286 11.30 9.53 13.34
CA LEU A 286 12.43 9.15 14.20
C LEU A 286 13.40 10.31 14.42
N ASN A 287 13.18 11.44 13.75
CA ASN A 287 14.00 12.64 13.80
C ASN A 287 13.27 13.75 14.55
N ALA A 288 13.85 14.24 15.63
CA ALA A 288 13.22 15.26 16.49
C ALA A 288 13.50 16.70 16.04
N ALA A 289 14.45 16.91 15.14
CA ALA A 289 14.87 18.25 14.68
C ALA A 289 14.77 18.36 13.15
N PRO A 290 14.39 19.53 12.60
CA PRO A 290 14.45 19.76 11.16
C PRO A 290 15.93 19.80 10.70
N PRO A 291 16.22 19.44 9.43
CA PRO A 291 17.54 19.62 8.86
C PRO A 291 17.91 21.11 8.79
N ASP A 292 19.19 21.45 8.95
CA ASP A 292 19.69 22.80 8.82
C ASP A 292 19.50 23.33 7.39
N LEU A 293 18.87 24.50 7.26
CA LEU A 293 18.70 25.17 5.96
C LEU A 293 20.03 25.83 5.56
N LYS A 294 20.57 25.40 4.42
CA LYS A 294 21.78 25.99 3.83
C LYS A 294 21.42 27.13 2.87
N ALA A 295 22.28 28.15 2.84
CA ALA A 295 22.10 29.28 1.94
C ALA A 295 22.18 28.83 0.47
N LEU A 296 21.23 29.30 -0.35
CA LEU A 296 21.23 29.08 -1.79
C LEU A 296 22.19 30.08 -2.47
N ALA A 297 23.34 29.61 -2.93
CA ALA A 297 24.28 30.44 -3.68
C ALA A 297 23.92 30.43 -5.16
N VAL A 298 23.66 31.62 -5.75
CA VAL A 298 23.39 31.78 -7.18
C VAL A 298 24.66 32.31 -7.84
N ASN A 299 25.20 31.57 -8.82
CA ASN A 299 26.30 32.04 -9.65
C ASN A 299 25.77 32.67 -10.93
N VAL A 300 26.24 33.87 -11.25
CA VAL A 300 25.89 34.58 -12.47
C VAL A 300 27.06 34.48 -13.45
N SER A 301 26.83 33.90 -14.62
CA SER A 301 27.79 33.91 -15.74
C SER A 301 27.33 34.87 -16.83
N ALA A 302 28.29 35.53 -17.51
CA ALA A 302 27.98 36.44 -18.63
C ALA A 302 27.32 35.70 -19.80
N VAL A 303 26.33 36.32 -20.43
CA VAL A 303 25.64 35.78 -21.61
C VAL A 303 26.67 35.53 -22.73
N GLY A 304 26.91 34.27 -23.08
CA GLY A 304 27.82 33.88 -24.18
C GLY A 304 28.81 32.77 -23.87
N THR A 305 28.96 32.35 -22.59
CA THR A 305 29.81 31.22 -22.24
C THR A 305 28.95 30.09 -21.65
N VAL A 306 28.51 29.17 -22.51
CA VAL A 306 27.92 27.91 -22.07
C VAL A 306 29.06 27.00 -21.62
N ALA A 307 29.46 27.08 -20.36
CA ALA A 307 30.29 26.04 -19.76
C ALA A 307 29.42 24.82 -19.52
N ALA A 308 29.73 23.72 -20.18
CA ALA A 308 29.12 22.42 -19.84
C ALA A 308 29.34 22.16 -18.34
N ALA A 309 28.28 22.10 -17.57
CA ALA A 309 28.36 21.83 -16.16
C ALA A 309 28.95 20.42 -15.95
N ALA A 310 30.12 20.38 -15.30
CA ALA A 310 30.67 19.10 -14.82
C ALA A 310 29.76 18.55 -13.77
N VAL A 311 29.37 17.29 -13.90
CA VAL A 311 28.55 16.58 -12.92
C VAL A 311 29.48 15.90 -11.93
N ASP A 312 29.29 16.13 -10.64
CA ASP A 312 30.02 15.41 -9.58
C ASP A 312 29.70 13.91 -9.69
N PRO A 313 30.68 13.05 -9.92
CA PRO A 313 30.45 11.61 -10.10
C PRO A 313 29.92 10.90 -8.84
N THR A 314 29.98 11.54 -7.67
CA THR A 314 29.51 10.96 -6.40
C THR A 314 28.08 11.35 -6.06
N THR A 315 27.61 12.51 -6.53
CA THR A 315 26.30 13.07 -6.17
C THR A 315 25.38 13.27 -7.37
N GLY A 316 25.89 13.19 -8.61
CA GLY A 316 25.12 13.43 -9.85
C GLY A 316 24.68 14.88 -10.02
N ILE A 317 25.20 15.82 -9.24
CA ILE A 317 24.80 17.24 -9.25
C ILE A 317 25.73 18.04 -10.15
N PRO A 318 25.20 18.99 -10.96
CA PRO A 318 26.03 19.92 -11.70
C PRO A 318 26.89 20.76 -10.74
N VAL A 319 28.22 20.65 -10.82
CA VAL A 319 29.14 21.46 -10.03
C VAL A 319 29.36 22.78 -10.77
N PRO A 320 29.18 23.95 -10.11
CA PRO A 320 29.49 25.22 -10.72
C PRO A 320 31.02 25.30 -11.02
N PRO A 321 31.43 25.83 -12.16
CA PRO A 321 32.85 25.95 -12.54
C PRO A 321 33.60 26.79 -11.50
N ARG A 322 34.74 26.30 -11.04
CA ARG A 322 35.62 27.04 -10.12
C ARG A 322 36.21 28.25 -10.86
N PRO A 323 36.33 29.43 -10.23
CA PRO A 323 37.04 30.56 -10.82
C PRO A 323 38.50 30.18 -11.06
N GLY A 324 38.91 30.01 -12.32
CA GLY A 324 40.26 29.67 -12.72
C GLY A 324 40.41 28.56 -13.78
N ASP A 325 39.38 27.76 -14.03
CA ASP A 325 39.44 26.63 -14.97
C ASP A 325 38.95 26.97 -16.39
N SER A 326 39.32 28.10 -16.92
CA SER A 326 39.07 28.45 -18.35
C SER A 326 40.19 27.91 -19.25
N LYS A 327 40.15 26.60 -19.55
CA LYS A 327 40.83 26.05 -20.71
C LYS A 327 39.80 25.61 -21.74
N PRO A 328 39.88 26.07 -23.01
CA PRO A 328 38.98 25.60 -24.06
C PRO A 328 39.33 24.15 -24.40
N LEU A 329 38.42 23.23 -24.09
CA LEU A 329 38.52 21.86 -24.59
C LEU A 329 38.19 21.85 -26.08
N GLY A 330 39.17 21.44 -26.87
CA GLY A 330 39.08 21.22 -28.29
C GLY A 330 38.00 20.22 -28.69
N GLY A 331 37.46 20.45 -29.88
CA GLY A 331 36.33 19.85 -30.53
C GLY A 331 36.10 18.37 -30.33
N PHE A 332 34.86 18.05 -30.05
CA PHE A 332 34.25 16.78 -30.41
C PHE A 332 33.40 16.99 -31.68
N GLY A 333 33.74 16.21 -32.68
CA GLY A 333 33.12 16.19 -33.99
C GLY A 333 31.63 15.84 -33.93
N GLY A 334 30.91 16.43 -34.87
CA GLY A 334 29.48 16.46 -34.98
C GLY A 334 28.76 15.11 -34.91
N VAL A 335 27.66 15.11 -34.19
CA VAL A 335 26.46 14.33 -34.47
C VAL A 335 25.26 15.25 -34.29
N GLY A 336 24.45 15.31 -35.32
CA GLY A 336 23.14 15.85 -35.55
C GLY A 336 22.51 16.87 -34.59
N GLY A 337 22.05 17.98 -35.16
CA GLY A 337 21.35 19.07 -34.51
C GLY A 337 20.24 18.69 -33.53
N GLY A 338 20.57 18.72 -32.25
CA GLY A 338 19.62 18.79 -31.16
C GLY A 338 19.57 20.26 -30.71
N GLY A 339 18.45 20.94 -30.96
CA GLY A 339 18.18 22.25 -30.39
C GLY A 339 18.30 22.19 -28.87
N MET A 340 18.67 23.30 -28.22
CA MET A 340 18.59 23.38 -26.75
C MET A 340 17.19 22.99 -26.31
N PRO A 341 17.04 22.16 -25.25
CA PRO A 341 15.73 21.81 -24.71
C PRO A 341 14.96 23.09 -24.37
N SER A 342 13.67 23.11 -24.66
CA SER A 342 12.81 24.24 -24.31
C SER A 342 12.84 24.47 -22.78
N ALA A 343 12.56 25.71 -22.35
CA ALA A 343 12.48 26.01 -20.89
C ALA A 343 11.59 25.04 -20.14
N THR A 344 10.50 24.61 -20.76
CA THR A 344 9.54 23.63 -20.22
C THR A 344 10.14 22.21 -20.10
N GLU A 345 10.92 21.76 -21.08
CA GLU A 345 11.60 20.47 -21.03
C GLU A 345 12.67 20.45 -19.93
N TYR A 346 13.42 21.57 -19.81
CA TYR A 346 14.42 21.72 -18.76
C TYR A 346 13.79 21.75 -17.36
N ALA A 347 12.66 22.44 -17.18
CA ALA A 347 11.90 22.44 -15.94
C ALA A 347 11.42 21.03 -15.53
N LYS A 348 10.96 20.22 -16.49
CA LYS A 348 10.56 18.82 -16.26
C LYS A 348 11.73 17.93 -15.84
N GLU A 349 12.89 18.14 -16.42
CA GLU A 349 14.10 17.39 -16.06
C GLU A 349 14.56 17.72 -14.64
N LEU A 350 14.54 19.00 -14.25
CA LEU A 350 14.82 19.45 -12.88
C LEU A 350 13.80 18.87 -11.87
N GLU A 351 12.54 18.80 -12.24
CA GLU A 351 11.50 18.19 -11.40
C GLU A 351 11.75 16.69 -11.19
N LYS A 352 12.13 15.96 -12.22
CA LYS A 352 12.48 14.54 -12.10
C LYS A 352 13.65 14.34 -11.15
N LEU A 353 14.71 15.13 -11.33
CA LEU A 353 15.92 15.04 -10.51
C LEU A 353 15.62 15.39 -9.04
N SER A 354 14.80 16.41 -8.77
CA SER A 354 14.40 16.77 -7.40
C SER A 354 13.59 15.65 -6.73
N LYS A 355 12.68 14.98 -7.45
CA LYS A 355 11.92 13.82 -6.94
C LYS A 355 12.82 12.64 -6.60
N ASP A 356 13.82 12.35 -7.42
CA ASP A 356 14.79 11.28 -7.18
C ASP A 356 15.62 11.57 -5.91
N LEU A 357 16.07 12.82 -5.73
CA LEU A 357 16.77 13.23 -4.52
C LEU A 357 15.89 13.13 -3.27
N ARG A 358 14.62 13.51 -3.35
CA ARG A 358 13.68 13.35 -2.23
C ARG A 358 13.45 11.87 -1.87
N GLY A 359 13.46 10.97 -2.83
CA GLY A 359 13.47 9.52 -2.59
C GLY A 359 14.70 9.07 -1.78
N GLN A 360 15.88 9.57 -2.14
CA GLN A 360 17.13 9.29 -1.43
C GLN A 360 17.16 9.91 -0.02
N VAL A 361 16.56 11.09 0.19
CA VAL A 361 16.38 11.70 1.53
C VAL A 361 15.64 10.74 2.45
N ALA A 362 14.50 10.22 2.02
CA ALA A 362 13.70 9.29 2.81
C ALA A 362 14.48 8.00 3.15
N GLN A 363 15.28 7.50 2.22
CA GLN A 363 16.13 6.33 2.45
C GLN A 363 17.23 6.63 3.46
N ASN A 364 17.96 7.75 3.33
CA ASN A 364 19.06 8.10 4.24
C ASN A 364 18.55 8.37 5.67
N TYR A 365 17.35 8.93 5.85
CA TYR A 365 16.72 9.01 7.18
C TYR A 365 16.45 7.63 7.79
N ARG A 366 15.99 6.65 7.00
CA ARG A 366 15.84 5.26 7.46
C ARG A 366 17.14 4.61 7.86
N GLU A 367 18.22 4.93 7.15
CA GLU A 367 19.59 4.42 7.40
C GLU A 367 20.34 5.21 8.50
N LYS A 368 19.69 6.17 9.17
CA LYS A 368 20.26 7.04 10.22
C LYS A 368 21.43 7.92 9.75
N ASN A 369 21.50 8.23 8.49
CA ASN A 369 22.49 9.15 7.95
C ASN A 369 21.88 10.56 7.83
N GLU A 370 21.63 11.22 8.97
CA GLU A 370 20.91 12.49 9.06
C GLU A 370 21.62 13.63 8.33
N GLN A 371 22.94 13.70 8.41
CA GLN A 371 23.71 14.74 7.73
C GLN A 371 23.57 14.63 6.22
N LYS A 372 23.71 13.41 5.67
CA LYS A 372 23.54 13.16 4.23
C LYS A 372 22.11 13.38 3.79
N ALA A 373 21.11 12.99 4.61
CA ALA A 373 19.71 13.25 4.34
C ALA A 373 19.41 14.76 4.29
N GLY A 374 19.97 15.55 5.23
CA GLY A 374 19.87 17.00 5.25
C GLY A 374 20.50 17.67 4.04
N ASP A 375 21.68 17.22 3.62
CA ASP A 375 22.36 17.73 2.40
C ASP A 375 21.55 17.43 1.14
N LEU A 376 21.02 16.23 0.99
CA LEU A 376 20.17 15.84 -0.13
C LEU A 376 18.84 16.63 -0.13
N ALA A 377 18.24 16.91 1.04
CA ALA A 377 17.04 17.72 1.15
C ALA A 377 17.28 19.16 0.69
N ASN A 378 18.41 19.78 1.09
CA ASN A 378 18.80 21.12 0.63
C ASN A 378 19.04 21.14 -0.90
N ASN A 379 19.67 20.12 -1.45
CA ASN A 379 19.90 20.02 -2.90
C ASN A 379 18.59 19.84 -3.67
N ALA A 380 17.67 19.01 -3.20
CA ALA A 380 16.34 18.85 -3.80
C ALA A 380 15.56 20.18 -3.79
N ALA A 381 15.56 20.90 -2.65
CA ALA A 381 14.92 22.20 -2.54
C ALA A 381 15.56 23.26 -3.47
N ALA A 382 16.89 23.25 -3.60
CA ALA A 382 17.59 24.14 -4.53
C ALA A 382 17.20 23.88 -5.99
N LEU A 383 17.06 22.61 -6.40
CA LEU A 383 16.61 22.25 -7.75
C LEU A 383 15.17 22.68 -7.99
N GLU A 384 14.28 22.53 -7.00
CA GLU A 384 12.90 23.01 -7.10
C GLU A 384 12.83 24.53 -7.25
N GLN A 385 13.58 25.27 -6.45
CA GLN A 385 13.67 26.72 -6.57
C GLN A 385 14.28 27.16 -7.92
N PHE A 386 15.25 26.41 -8.43
CA PHE A 386 15.84 26.67 -9.74
C PHE A 386 14.86 26.37 -10.88
N ARG A 387 14.08 25.28 -10.78
CA ARG A 387 13.00 24.96 -11.71
C ARG A 387 11.99 26.11 -11.79
N ASP A 388 11.61 26.71 -10.67
CA ASP A 388 10.61 27.77 -10.59
C ASP A 388 11.04 29.03 -11.40
N LEU A 389 12.33 29.20 -11.70
CA LEU A 389 12.81 30.27 -12.61
C LEU A 389 12.45 29.99 -14.05
N PHE A 390 12.21 28.75 -14.45
CA PHE A 390 11.95 28.34 -15.84
C PHE A 390 10.50 27.90 -16.05
N ALA A 391 9.75 27.62 -14.96
CA ALA A 391 8.36 27.23 -15.05
C ALA A 391 7.47 28.41 -15.43
N SER A 392 6.51 28.20 -16.33
CA SER A 392 5.50 29.21 -16.64
C SER A 392 4.56 29.41 -15.42
N LYS A 393 3.94 30.60 -15.35
CA LYS A 393 2.98 30.89 -14.26
C LYS A 393 1.81 29.90 -14.22
N GLU A 394 1.44 29.33 -15.36
CA GLU A 394 0.38 28.31 -15.48
C GLU A 394 0.86 26.94 -14.99
N GLU A 395 2.10 26.54 -15.28
CA GLU A 395 2.70 25.30 -14.76
C GLU A 395 2.91 25.35 -13.24
N MET A 396 3.27 26.51 -12.68
CA MET A 396 3.35 26.73 -11.24
C MET A 396 2.00 26.55 -10.56
N THR A 397 0.92 27.03 -11.19
CA THR A 397 -0.45 26.90 -10.66
C THR A 397 -0.92 25.43 -10.67
N ILE A 398 -0.59 24.68 -11.70
CA ILE A 398 -0.88 23.25 -11.83
C ILE A 398 -0.05 22.44 -10.81
N SER A 399 1.22 22.79 -10.62
CA SER A 399 2.10 22.13 -9.64
C SER A 399 1.66 22.39 -8.18
N ALA A 400 1.14 23.59 -7.90
CA ALA A 400 0.55 23.90 -6.60
C ALA A 400 -0.80 23.21 -6.35
N ALA A 401 -1.50 22.80 -7.44
CA ALA A 401 -2.76 22.06 -7.39
C ALA A 401 -2.56 20.53 -7.49
N ALA A 402 -1.33 20.06 -7.76
CA ALA A 402 -1.03 18.63 -7.70
C ALA A 402 -1.26 18.15 -6.27
N PRO A 403 -1.99 17.03 -6.07
CA PRO A 403 -2.14 16.48 -4.74
C PRO A 403 -0.73 16.21 -4.19
N ALA A 404 -0.45 16.75 -3.02
CA ALA A 404 0.75 16.42 -2.28
C ALA A 404 0.91 14.88 -2.30
N PRO A 405 2.14 14.36 -2.48
CA PRO A 405 2.33 12.92 -2.43
C PRO A 405 1.65 12.41 -1.19
N ALA A 406 0.99 11.25 -1.27
CA ALA A 406 0.18 10.64 -0.21
C ALA A 406 1.00 10.27 1.05
N GLY A 407 1.65 11.24 1.61
CA GLY A 407 2.38 11.37 2.87
C GLY A 407 1.82 12.59 3.58
N GLY A 408 0.56 12.55 3.82
CA GLY A 408 -0.33 13.19 4.74
C GLY A 408 0.15 14.42 5.49
N GLU A 409 0.03 15.60 4.92
CA GLU A 409 -0.24 16.83 5.68
C GLU A 409 -1.76 17.03 5.83
N GLY A 410 -2.44 16.00 6.32
CA GLY A 410 -3.76 16.16 6.90
C GLY A 410 -3.63 16.43 8.41
N PRO A 411 -4.65 16.98 9.07
CA PRO A 411 -4.64 17.08 10.52
C PRO A 411 -4.33 15.71 11.12
N SER A 412 -3.36 15.65 12.03
CA SER A 412 -3.06 14.42 12.77
C SER A 412 -4.30 14.06 13.60
N VAL A 413 -5.03 13.05 13.15
CA VAL A 413 -6.26 12.58 13.81
C VAL A 413 -5.97 11.26 14.50
N THR A 414 -6.50 11.11 15.70
CA THR A 414 -6.33 9.91 16.51
C THR A 414 -7.71 9.40 16.96
N TYR A 415 -7.98 8.13 16.68
CA TYR A 415 -9.22 7.44 17.09
C TYR A 415 -8.87 6.39 18.13
N LYS A 416 -9.32 6.58 19.36
CA LYS A 416 -9.19 5.60 20.45
C LYS A 416 -10.40 4.67 20.41
N LEU A 417 -10.16 3.38 20.20
CA LEU A 417 -11.24 2.41 20.25
C LEU A 417 -11.65 2.15 21.70
N PRO A 418 -12.94 2.14 22.02
CA PRO A 418 -13.41 2.10 23.40
C PRO A 418 -13.20 0.73 24.08
N THR A 419 -13.06 -0.32 23.28
CA THR A 419 -12.94 -1.71 23.77
C THR A 419 -11.56 -2.27 23.48
N ARG A 420 -11.13 -3.20 24.32
CA ARG A 420 -9.93 -4.00 24.05
C ARG A 420 -10.22 -5.01 22.96
N LEU A 421 -9.31 -5.17 22.04
CA LEU A 421 -9.46 -6.05 20.89
C LEU A 421 -8.31 -7.05 20.79
N THR A 422 -8.58 -8.15 20.13
CA THR A 422 -7.56 -9.12 19.73
C THR A 422 -7.39 -9.04 18.23
N ILE A 423 -6.19 -8.64 17.78
CA ILE A 423 -5.83 -8.52 16.37
C ILE A 423 -4.65 -9.47 16.13
N PRO A 424 -4.89 -10.66 15.57
CA PRO A 424 -3.84 -11.61 15.25
C PRO A 424 -3.00 -11.16 14.06
N SER A 425 -1.74 -11.57 14.03
CA SER A 425 -0.85 -11.36 12.90
C SER A 425 -1.17 -12.35 11.79
N ARG A 426 -1.77 -11.86 10.68
CA ARG A 426 -2.15 -12.70 9.54
C ARG A 426 -2.26 -11.88 8.25
N SER A 427 -2.42 -12.58 7.12
CA SER A 427 -2.42 -11.97 5.79
C SER A 427 -3.74 -11.33 5.38
N ASP A 428 -4.84 -11.62 6.08
CA ASP A 428 -6.15 -11.05 5.79
C ASP A 428 -6.39 -9.75 6.55
N GLU A 429 -7.13 -8.86 5.92
CA GLU A 429 -7.51 -7.57 6.46
C GLU A 429 -8.60 -7.75 7.53
N GLN A 430 -8.46 -7.06 8.65
CA GLN A 430 -9.42 -7.10 9.76
C GLN A 430 -10.18 -5.78 9.84
N VAL A 431 -11.50 -5.84 9.68
CA VAL A 431 -12.36 -4.66 9.70
C VAL A 431 -12.96 -4.46 11.08
N ILE A 432 -12.73 -3.29 11.66
CA ILE A 432 -13.18 -2.91 13.01
C ILE A 432 -14.02 -1.65 12.92
N GLU A 433 -15.13 -1.60 13.64
CA GLU A 433 -15.98 -0.43 13.73
C GLU A 433 -15.35 0.64 14.62
N ILE A 434 -15.21 1.86 14.08
CA ILE A 434 -14.80 3.05 14.83
C ILE A 434 -16.02 3.71 15.46
N ALA A 435 -17.06 3.97 14.65
CA ALA A 435 -18.28 4.63 15.08
C ALA A 435 -19.46 4.33 14.14
N LYS A 436 -20.68 4.47 14.68
CA LYS A 436 -21.92 4.60 13.91
C LYS A 436 -22.42 6.04 14.02
N ILE A 437 -22.72 6.62 12.87
CA ILE A 437 -23.11 8.03 12.78
C ILE A 437 -24.46 8.12 12.06
N ASP A 438 -25.45 8.66 12.74
CA ASP A 438 -26.74 8.93 12.15
C ASP A 438 -26.74 10.29 11.47
N LEU A 439 -26.97 10.32 10.15
CA LEU A 439 -26.90 11.51 9.32
C LEU A 439 -28.29 11.81 8.75
N THR A 440 -28.72 13.07 8.88
CA THR A 440 -30.00 13.53 8.30
C THR A 440 -29.80 13.83 6.81
N PRO A 441 -30.46 13.07 5.90
CA PRO A 441 -30.29 13.27 4.47
C PRO A 441 -31.21 14.37 3.92
N LYS A 442 -30.70 15.04 2.89
CA LYS A 442 -31.52 15.78 1.94
C LYS A 442 -31.38 15.12 0.58
N PHE A 443 -32.34 14.25 0.24
CA PHE A 443 -32.32 13.52 -1.02
C PHE A 443 -32.71 14.38 -2.21
N TYR A 444 -32.06 14.15 -3.33
CA TYR A 444 -32.39 14.69 -4.63
C TYR A 444 -31.90 13.75 -5.74
N TYR A 445 -32.30 14.05 -6.97
CA TYR A 445 -31.83 13.28 -8.12
C TYR A 445 -30.97 14.13 -9.02
N LYS A 446 -29.97 13.52 -9.66
CA LYS A 446 -29.06 14.18 -10.59
C LYS A 446 -28.99 13.43 -11.90
N ALA A 447 -29.15 14.14 -13.00
CA ALA A 447 -29.03 13.63 -14.36
C ALA A 447 -27.95 14.42 -15.10
N VAL A 448 -27.08 13.73 -15.83
CA VAL A 448 -26.04 14.31 -16.69
C VAL A 448 -26.14 13.64 -18.06
N PRO A 449 -27.17 13.93 -18.87
CA PRO A 449 -27.51 13.16 -20.07
C PRO A 449 -26.43 13.21 -21.17
N VAL A 450 -25.53 14.17 -21.12
CA VAL A 450 -24.37 14.22 -22.02
C VAL A 450 -23.35 13.13 -21.73
N LEU A 451 -23.33 12.58 -20.51
CA LEU A 451 -22.41 11.51 -20.08
C LEU A 451 -23.07 10.14 -19.97
N THR A 452 -24.32 10.10 -19.47
CA THR A 452 -25.04 8.84 -19.23
C THR A 452 -26.56 9.08 -19.27
N PRO A 453 -27.36 8.12 -19.80
CA PRO A 453 -28.83 8.21 -19.78
C PRO A 453 -29.45 7.88 -18.42
N ASN A 454 -28.63 7.76 -17.38
CA ASN A 454 -29.06 7.36 -16.03
C ASN A 454 -29.34 8.57 -15.14
N VAL A 455 -30.35 8.43 -14.27
CA VAL A 455 -30.64 9.38 -13.20
C VAL A 455 -30.19 8.78 -11.87
N TYR A 456 -29.34 9.50 -11.15
CA TYR A 456 -28.74 9.02 -9.89
C TYR A 456 -29.46 9.64 -8.70
N ARG A 457 -29.73 8.83 -7.67
CA ARG A 457 -30.20 9.32 -6.37
C ARG A 457 -29.02 9.73 -5.52
N LEU A 458 -29.02 10.96 -5.03
CA LEU A 458 -27.98 11.56 -4.21
C LEU A 458 -28.57 12.01 -2.87
N ALA A 459 -27.73 12.11 -1.86
CA ALA A 459 -28.08 12.69 -0.57
C ALA A 459 -27.01 13.69 -0.16
N ASP A 460 -27.42 14.92 0.12
CA ASP A 460 -26.62 15.90 0.82
C ASP A 460 -26.70 15.63 2.32
N LEU A 461 -25.57 15.48 2.95
CA LEU A 461 -25.38 15.15 4.35
C LEU A 461 -24.50 16.21 5.02
N THR A 462 -24.60 16.32 6.33
CA THR A 462 -23.66 17.12 7.13
C THR A 462 -23.02 16.21 8.17
N ASN A 463 -21.71 16.24 8.29
CA ASN A 463 -21.01 15.48 9.32
C ASN A 463 -21.25 16.12 10.72
N ASN A 464 -22.30 15.68 11.38
CA ASN A 464 -22.68 16.17 12.71
C ASN A 464 -21.94 15.46 13.86
N SER A 465 -21.00 14.55 13.52
CA SER A 465 -20.23 13.84 14.53
C SER A 465 -18.99 14.62 14.95
N GLU A 466 -18.39 14.19 16.06
CA GLU A 466 -17.09 14.68 16.53
C GLU A 466 -15.90 14.16 15.68
N TYR A 467 -16.16 13.17 14.81
CA TYR A 467 -15.12 12.52 14.01
C TYR A 467 -14.86 13.29 12.72
N VAL A 468 -13.60 13.43 12.37
CA VAL A 468 -13.19 13.79 11.00
C VAL A 468 -13.31 12.54 10.14
N LEU A 469 -14.10 12.59 9.08
CA LEU A 469 -14.19 11.48 8.13
C LEU A 469 -13.02 11.58 7.17
N LEU A 470 -12.09 10.64 7.25
CA LEU A 470 -10.90 10.58 6.41
C LEU A 470 -11.24 10.09 4.99
N PRO A 471 -10.41 10.43 3.98
CA PRO A 471 -10.60 9.90 2.63
C PRO A 471 -10.55 8.36 2.63
N GLY A 472 -11.61 7.72 2.12
CA GLY A 472 -11.71 6.25 2.13
C GLY A 472 -12.81 5.71 1.23
N ASP A 473 -12.80 4.40 1.04
CA ASP A 473 -13.80 3.72 0.22
C ASP A 473 -15.12 3.60 0.98
N ALA A 474 -16.21 3.94 0.32
CA ALA A 474 -17.56 3.93 0.88
C ALA A 474 -18.46 2.99 0.07
N THR A 475 -19.06 2.04 0.76
CA THR A 475 -20.04 1.09 0.20
C THR A 475 -21.44 1.57 0.53
N MET A 476 -22.28 1.67 -0.49
CA MET A 476 -23.63 2.24 -0.39
C MET A 476 -24.69 1.15 -0.41
N TYR A 477 -25.61 1.22 0.54
CA TYR A 477 -26.75 0.32 0.66
C TYR A 477 -28.07 1.11 0.67
N LEU A 478 -29.04 0.66 -0.11
CA LEU A 478 -30.39 1.21 -0.15
C LEU A 478 -31.41 0.09 0.09
N ASN A 479 -32.27 0.22 1.08
CA ASN A 479 -33.23 -0.84 1.49
C ASN A 479 -32.59 -2.20 1.83
N GLY A 480 -31.31 -2.20 2.24
CA GLY A 480 -30.55 -3.42 2.49
C GLY A 480 -29.75 -3.93 1.29
N ASP A 481 -30.06 -3.48 0.08
CA ASP A 481 -29.37 -3.91 -1.13
C ASP A 481 -28.10 -3.08 -1.38
N PHE A 482 -27.04 -3.73 -1.86
CA PHE A 482 -25.84 -3.08 -2.34
C PHE A 482 -26.15 -2.32 -3.64
N VAL A 483 -25.89 -1.01 -3.66
CA VAL A 483 -26.17 -0.16 -4.83
C VAL A 483 -24.93 0.43 -5.49
N GLY A 484 -23.77 0.29 -4.87
CA GLY A 484 -22.52 0.76 -5.46
C GLY A 484 -21.46 1.13 -4.45
N GLN A 485 -20.33 1.59 -4.96
CA GLN A 485 -19.22 2.11 -4.19
C GLN A 485 -18.82 3.50 -4.66
N THR A 486 -18.31 4.29 -3.74
CA THR A 486 -17.74 5.62 -4.02
C THR A 486 -16.55 5.86 -3.12
N ARG A 487 -15.80 6.90 -3.37
CA ARG A 487 -14.72 7.34 -2.48
C ARG A 487 -15.15 8.58 -1.74
N LEU A 488 -15.16 8.52 -0.41
CA LEU A 488 -15.43 9.67 0.43
C LEU A 488 -14.19 10.58 0.46
N PRO A 489 -14.31 11.90 0.24
CA PRO A 489 -13.23 12.84 0.47
C PRO A 489 -13.01 13.10 1.97
N LEU A 490 -12.03 13.93 2.32
CA LEU A 490 -11.88 14.43 3.68
C LEU A 490 -13.09 15.30 4.05
N VAL A 491 -13.81 14.93 5.13
CA VAL A 491 -14.95 15.69 5.63
C VAL A 491 -14.75 16.03 7.10
N ALA A 492 -14.44 17.29 7.38
CA ALA A 492 -14.31 17.76 8.76
C ALA A 492 -15.67 17.76 9.49
N ALA A 493 -15.64 17.77 10.82
CA ALA A 493 -16.84 17.94 11.63
C ALA A 493 -17.59 19.22 11.25
N GLY A 494 -18.91 19.16 11.16
CA GLY A 494 -19.79 20.25 10.76
C GLY A 494 -19.81 20.58 9.26
N LYS A 495 -19.05 19.88 8.42
CA LYS A 495 -18.99 20.15 6.96
C LYS A 495 -19.99 19.32 6.17
N PRO A 496 -20.62 19.92 5.13
CA PRO A 496 -21.50 19.22 4.22
C PRO A 496 -20.70 18.36 3.24
N PHE A 497 -21.31 17.26 2.80
CA PHE A 497 -20.81 16.39 1.75
C PHE A 497 -21.95 15.65 1.06
N THR A 498 -21.71 15.14 -0.14
CA THR A 498 -22.74 14.44 -0.93
C THR A 498 -22.33 13.00 -1.16
N VAL A 499 -23.30 12.08 -1.06
CA VAL A 499 -23.10 10.66 -1.39
C VAL A 499 -24.16 10.18 -2.37
N GLY A 500 -23.79 9.20 -3.22
CA GLY A 500 -24.69 8.62 -4.22
C GLY A 500 -25.25 7.27 -3.79
N PHE A 501 -26.56 7.05 -4.05
CA PHE A 501 -27.26 5.79 -3.77
C PHE A 501 -27.68 5.07 -5.06
N GLY A 502 -26.84 5.17 -6.11
CA GLY A 502 -27.03 4.45 -7.35
C GLY A 502 -28.05 5.07 -8.31
N VAL A 503 -28.38 4.31 -9.34
CA VAL A 503 -29.32 4.70 -10.40
C VAL A 503 -30.73 4.37 -9.97
N ASP A 504 -31.66 5.30 -10.23
CA ASP A 504 -33.09 5.05 -10.06
C ASP A 504 -33.71 4.72 -11.41
N PRO A 505 -34.13 3.46 -11.66
CA PRO A 505 -34.67 3.05 -12.96
C PRO A 505 -36.07 3.62 -13.26
N GLN A 506 -36.74 4.19 -12.27
CA GLN A 506 -38.04 4.84 -12.45
C GLN A 506 -37.93 6.27 -13.01
N LEU A 507 -36.69 6.78 -13.16
CA LEU A 507 -36.41 8.05 -13.79
C LEU A 507 -35.53 7.81 -15.01
N GLN A 508 -35.93 8.37 -16.15
CA GLN A 508 -35.19 8.21 -17.40
C GLN A 508 -34.92 9.59 -17.99
N VAL A 509 -33.74 9.74 -18.57
CA VAL A 509 -33.31 10.97 -19.21
C VAL A 509 -32.71 10.67 -20.59
N SER A 510 -33.05 11.49 -21.57
CA SER A 510 -32.44 11.45 -22.90
C SER A 510 -32.10 12.85 -23.38
N ARG A 511 -31.04 12.96 -24.19
CA ARG A 511 -30.60 14.21 -24.81
C ARG A 511 -30.53 14.06 -26.31
N ILE A 512 -31.17 14.97 -27.02
CA ILE A 512 -31.30 14.91 -28.48
C ILE A 512 -30.85 16.25 -29.08
N LEU A 513 -30.04 16.20 -30.13
CA LEU A 513 -29.75 17.34 -30.97
C LEU A 513 -30.95 17.49 -31.94
N VAL A 514 -31.76 18.53 -31.75
CA VAL A 514 -32.98 18.77 -32.53
C VAL A 514 -32.62 19.42 -33.86
N ASP A 515 -31.68 20.39 -33.83
CA ASP A 515 -31.29 21.14 -35.03
C ASP A 515 -29.84 21.63 -34.95
N LYS A 516 -29.19 21.69 -36.10
CA LYS A 516 -27.87 22.26 -36.25
C LYS A 516 -27.78 23.04 -37.54
N THR A 517 -27.57 24.35 -37.44
CA THR A 517 -27.41 25.22 -38.60
C THR A 517 -26.04 25.84 -38.64
N ARG A 518 -25.56 26.10 -39.86
CA ARG A 518 -24.30 26.83 -40.12
C ARG A 518 -24.59 27.97 -41.07
N THR A 519 -24.30 29.18 -40.64
CA THR A 519 -24.48 30.41 -41.46
C THR A 519 -23.19 31.23 -41.42
N THR A 520 -23.06 32.15 -42.36
CA THR A 520 -21.95 33.13 -42.40
C THR A 520 -22.54 34.50 -42.16
N GLN A 521 -22.05 35.23 -41.18
CA GLN A 521 -22.52 36.56 -40.83
C GLN A 521 -21.32 37.50 -40.69
N GLY A 522 -21.24 38.57 -41.48
CA GLY A 522 -20.12 39.51 -41.45
C GLY A 522 -18.73 38.89 -41.78
N GLY A 523 -18.73 37.72 -42.46
CA GLY A 523 -17.51 36.95 -42.72
C GLY A 523 -17.21 35.88 -41.67
N ASN A 524 -17.77 35.97 -40.45
CA ASN A 524 -17.63 35.00 -39.39
C ASN A 524 -18.54 33.78 -39.63
N GLN A 525 -18.09 32.61 -39.16
CA GLN A 525 -18.93 31.41 -39.19
C GLN A 525 -19.76 31.34 -37.89
N VAL A 526 -21.07 31.21 -38.05
CA VAL A 526 -22.02 31.06 -36.95
C VAL A 526 -22.63 29.67 -36.99
N LEU A 527 -22.32 28.90 -35.94
CA LEU A 527 -22.90 27.55 -35.70
C LEU A 527 -23.98 27.67 -34.63
N THR A 528 -25.18 27.24 -34.94
CA THR A 528 -26.31 27.20 -33.98
C THR A 528 -26.66 25.76 -33.68
N PHE A 529 -26.76 25.42 -32.39
CA PHE A 529 -27.14 24.09 -31.92
C PHE A 529 -28.37 24.19 -31.04
N LYS A 530 -29.41 23.40 -31.36
CA LYS A 530 -30.63 23.25 -30.55
C LYS A 530 -30.67 21.88 -29.92
N TYR A 531 -30.71 21.82 -28.62
CA TYR A 531 -30.85 20.57 -27.87
C TYR A 531 -32.14 20.50 -27.13
N ARG A 532 -32.66 19.28 -27.02
CA ARG A 532 -33.76 18.90 -26.15
C ARG A 532 -33.34 17.82 -25.21
N ILE A 533 -33.55 18.03 -23.92
CA ILE A 533 -33.44 17.01 -22.88
C ILE A 533 -34.87 16.61 -22.50
N MET A 534 -35.15 15.32 -22.53
CA MET A 534 -36.41 14.74 -22.11
C MET A 534 -36.20 13.98 -20.81
N LEU A 535 -36.95 14.33 -19.78
CA LEU A 535 -36.94 13.67 -18.48
C LEU A 535 -38.30 13.03 -18.22
N SER A 536 -38.34 11.71 -17.96
CA SER A 536 -39.52 10.91 -17.71
C SER A 536 -39.53 10.35 -16.30
N SER A 537 -40.68 10.36 -15.64
CA SER A 537 -40.88 9.80 -14.30
C SER A 537 -42.00 8.74 -14.31
N TYR A 538 -41.68 7.58 -13.78
CA TYR A 538 -42.64 6.50 -13.49
C TYR A 538 -42.94 6.42 -11.98
N LYS A 539 -42.44 7.36 -11.19
CA LYS A 539 -42.69 7.46 -9.75
C LYS A 539 -44.12 7.89 -9.45
N THR A 540 -44.54 7.58 -8.21
CA THR A 540 -45.87 7.96 -7.69
C THR A 540 -45.86 9.27 -6.90
N THR A 541 -44.68 9.83 -6.62
CA THR A 541 -44.46 11.08 -5.90
C THR A 541 -43.66 12.06 -6.75
N PRO A 542 -43.85 13.37 -6.60
CA PRO A 542 -43.02 14.34 -7.28
C PRO A 542 -41.60 14.29 -6.70
N VAL A 543 -40.60 14.50 -7.55
CA VAL A 543 -39.20 14.45 -7.13
C VAL A 543 -38.39 15.60 -7.70
N PRO A 544 -37.49 16.20 -6.91
CA PRO A 544 -36.56 17.23 -7.38
C PRO A 544 -35.41 16.58 -8.15
N VAL A 545 -35.15 17.09 -9.35
CA VAL A 545 -34.07 16.59 -10.22
C VAL A 545 -33.18 17.75 -10.64
N GLN A 546 -31.90 17.62 -10.42
CA GLN A 546 -30.87 18.49 -10.99
C GLN A 546 -30.43 17.92 -12.34
N VAL A 547 -30.69 18.63 -13.40
CA VAL A 547 -30.24 18.25 -14.74
C VAL A 547 -29.04 19.11 -15.11
N TRP A 548 -27.96 18.45 -15.52
CA TRP A 548 -26.72 19.10 -15.89
C TRP A 548 -26.36 18.85 -17.33
N ASP A 549 -25.92 19.89 -18.02
CA ASP A 549 -25.36 19.83 -19.36
C ASP A 549 -24.23 20.84 -19.49
N ARG A 550 -23.68 21.03 -20.66
CA ARG A 550 -22.61 22.01 -20.93
C ARG A 550 -22.69 22.58 -22.32
N THR A 551 -22.27 23.82 -22.46
CA THR A 551 -21.84 24.42 -23.73
C THR A 551 -20.33 24.32 -23.86
N PRO A 552 -19.78 24.37 -25.08
CA PRO A 552 -18.35 24.62 -25.24
C PRO A 552 -17.93 25.89 -24.47
N HIS A 553 -16.73 25.90 -23.94
CA HIS A 553 -16.14 27.05 -23.25
C HIS A 553 -14.83 27.42 -23.93
N ALA A 554 -14.67 28.69 -24.27
CA ALA A 554 -13.44 29.21 -24.88
C ALA A 554 -12.61 29.89 -23.80
N GLU A 555 -11.38 29.43 -23.57
CA GLU A 555 -10.43 30.07 -22.63
C GLU A 555 -10.00 31.46 -23.12
N THR A 556 -9.96 31.68 -24.44
CA THR A 556 -9.66 32.96 -25.08
C THR A 556 -10.91 33.48 -25.78
N ALA A 557 -11.62 34.40 -25.17
CA ALA A 557 -12.85 35.01 -25.70
C ALA A 557 -12.66 35.89 -26.95
N GLN A 558 -11.42 36.08 -27.39
CA GLN A 558 -11.12 36.97 -28.53
C GLN A 558 -11.41 36.36 -29.89
N THR A 559 -11.46 35.03 -30.00
CA THR A 559 -11.60 34.32 -31.28
C THR A 559 -12.88 33.52 -31.44
N ILE A 560 -13.55 33.22 -30.35
CA ILE A 560 -14.79 32.41 -30.31
C ILE A 560 -15.76 33.04 -29.32
N ALA A 561 -16.94 33.44 -29.78
CA ALA A 561 -18.02 33.88 -28.92
C ALA A 561 -19.07 32.76 -28.79
N ILE A 562 -19.45 32.39 -27.54
CA ILE A 562 -20.44 31.36 -27.27
C ILE A 562 -21.57 31.99 -26.47
N ASN A 563 -22.75 32.02 -27.04
CA ASN A 563 -23.94 32.66 -26.49
C ASN A 563 -25.05 31.62 -26.28
N LEU A 564 -25.48 31.42 -25.04
CA LEU A 564 -26.66 30.65 -24.72
C LEU A 564 -27.94 31.47 -24.98
N ILE A 565 -28.90 30.86 -25.63
CA ILE A 565 -30.14 31.54 -26.03
C ILE A 565 -31.32 30.84 -25.36
N GLY A 566 -32.07 31.59 -24.56
CA GLY A 566 -33.40 31.30 -24.04
C GLY A 566 -33.61 29.86 -23.54
N PRO A 567 -32.84 29.34 -22.59
CA PRO A 567 -33.09 28.02 -22.03
C PRO A 567 -34.48 28.00 -21.39
N LYS A 568 -35.28 26.95 -21.70
CA LYS A 568 -36.60 26.72 -21.11
C LYS A 568 -36.67 25.33 -20.51
N PRO A 569 -36.86 25.21 -19.17
CA PRO A 569 -36.95 26.30 -18.15
C PRO A 569 -35.65 27.09 -17.98
N GLU A 570 -35.69 28.14 -17.17
CA GLU A 570 -34.50 28.92 -16.84
C GLU A 570 -33.48 28.11 -16.06
N LEU A 571 -32.19 28.52 -16.15
CA LEU A 571 -31.11 27.90 -15.41
C LEU A 571 -31.29 28.15 -13.90
N SER A 572 -30.68 27.26 -13.12
CA SER A 572 -30.63 27.37 -11.65
C SER A 572 -30.17 28.75 -11.19
N ALA A 573 -30.82 29.29 -10.17
CA ALA A 573 -30.44 30.51 -9.46
C ALA A 573 -29.55 30.23 -8.23
N ASP A 574 -29.07 29.00 -8.04
CA ASP A 574 -28.20 28.64 -6.93
C ASP A 574 -26.91 29.49 -6.96
N ALA A 575 -26.59 30.14 -5.84
CA ALA A 575 -25.51 31.13 -5.77
C ALA A 575 -24.13 30.51 -6.04
N LEU A 576 -23.88 29.27 -5.60
CA LEU A 576 -22.62 28.57 -5.83
C LEU A 576 -22.49 28.16 -7.31
N TYR A 577 -23.56 27.63 -7.87
CA TYR A 577 -23.59 27.31 -9.29
C TYR A 577 -23.34 28.56 -10.16
N VAL A 578 -24.02 29.67 -9.88
CA VAL A 578 -23.86 30.90 -10.65
C VAL A 578 -22.44 31.45 -10.57
N ARG A 579 -21.82 31.38 -9.38
CA ARG A 579 -20.46 31.87 -9.16
C ARG A 579 -19.38 30.98 -9.81
N ASP A 580 -19.47 29.67 -9.60
CA ASP A 580 -18.33 28.76 -9.86
C ASP A 580 -18.47 27.96 -11.15
N GLU A 581 -19.71 27.62 -11.57
CA GLU A 581 -19.94 26.65 -12.65
C GLU A 581 -20.49 27.27 -13.92
N LYS A 582 -21.42 28.20 -13.80
CA LYS A 582 -22.06 28.87 -14.94
C LYS A 582 -21.05 29.59 -15.82
N ALA A 583 -20.06 30.25 -15.23
CA ALA A 583 -18.99 30.95 -15.97
C ALA A 583 -18.13 29.99 -16.79
N ARG A 584 -18.06 28.71 -16.44
CA ARG A 584 -17.34 27.65 -17.13
C ARG A 584 -18.16 26.96 -18.24
N GLY A 585 -19.33 27.51 -18.56
CA GLY A 585 -20.22 26.94 -19.57
C GLY A 585 -21.01 25.71 -19.12
N LEU A 586 -21.04 25.42 -17.82
CA LEU A 586 -21.90 24.36 -17.27
C LEU A 586 -23.33 24.89 -17.10
N LEU A 587 -24.29 24.07 -17.52
CA LEU A 587 -25.71 24.37 -17.46
C LEU A 587 -26.36 23.50 -16.38
N ARG A 588 -27.08 24.12 -15.44
CA ARG A 588 -27.83 23.40 -14.41
C ARG A 588 -29.28 23.87 -14.40
N TRP A 589 -30.19 22.92 -14.37
CA TRP A 589 -31.61 23.15 -14.15
C TRP A 589 -32.04 22.41 -12.88
N ASP A 590 -32.73 23.10 -12.00
CA ASP A 590 -33.36 22.52 -10.81
C ASP A 590 -34.85 22.40 -11.10
N VAL A 591 -35.31 21.19 -11.46
CA VAL A 591 -36.67 20.93 -11.88
C VAL A 591 -37.36 19.96 -10.93
N ASN A 592 -38.66 20.12 -10.75
CA ASN A 592 -39.52 19.10 -10.14
C ASN A 592 -40.24 18.36 -11.23
N ILE A 593 -40.15 17.04 -11.22
CA ILE A 593 -40.91 16.18 -12.13
C ILE A 593 -42.10 15.58 -11.39
N ASP A 594 -43.26 15.69 -11.99
CA ASP A 594 -44.50 15.22 -11.41
C ASP A 594 -44.65 13.69 -11.48
N PRO A 595 -45.54 13.11 -10.65
CA PRO A 595 -45.80 11.67 -10.68
C PRO A 595 -46.28 11.22 -12.05
N LYS A 596 -45.75 10.09 -12.53
CA LYS A 596 -46.13 9.47 -13.81
C LYS A 596 -46.01 10.40 -15.03
N GLN A 597 -45.12 11.39 -14.96
CA GLN A 597 -44.85 12.30 -16.06
C GLN A 597 -43.90 11.64 -17.06
N ASN A 598 -44.47 10.89 -18.02
CA ASN A 598 -43.73 10.10 -19.02
C ASN A 598 -44.42 10.14 -20.40
N GLY A 599 -43.75 9.61 -21.42
CA GLY A 599 -44.20 9.62 -22.80
C GLY A 599 -44.38 11.06 -23.33
N GLU A 600 -45.54 11.38 -23.87
CA GLU A 600 -45.88 12.72 -24.37
C GLU A 600 -45.91 13.78 -23.25
N LYS A 601 -46.13 13.36 -22.00
CA LYS A 601 -46.16 14.24 -20.83
C LYS A 601 -44.77 14.44 -20.18
N SER A 602 -43.72 13.86 -20.76
CA SER A 602 -42.34 14.03 -20.23
C SER A 602 -41.98 15.51 -20.10
N LEU A 603 -41.14 15.80 -19.13
CA LEU A 603 -40.61 17.15 -18.98
C LEU A 603 -39.54 17.41 -20.05
N PHE A 604 -39.71 18.50 -20.80
CA PHE A 604 -38.75 18.92 -21.81
C PHE A 604 -37.95 20.12 -21.34
N ILE A 605 -36.64 20.06 -21.54
CA ILE A 605 -35.71 21.18 -21.35
C ILE A 605 -35.13 21.47 -22.71
N ASP A 606 -35.49 22.63 -23.27
CA ASP A 606 -34.99 23.08 -24.55
C ASP A 606 -34.00 24.22 -24.35
N TYR A 607 -32.85 24.11 -25.00
CA TYR A 607 -31.85 25.17 -25.02
C TYR A 607 -31.13 25.25 -26.36
N GLU A 608 -30.71 26.44 -26.69
CA GLU A 608 -29.96 26.74 -27.90
C GLU A 608 -28.72 27.52 -27.55
N PHE A 609 -27.60 27.23 -28.21
CA PHE A 609 -26.42 28.09 -28.16
C PHE A 609 -25.89 28.37 -29.54
N LYS A 610 -25.35 29.58 -29.70
CA LYS A 610 -24.65 30.00 -30.89
C LYS A 610 -23.19 30.09 -30.61
N MET A 611 -22.39 29.56 -31.52
CA MET A 611 -20.94 29.68 -31.52
C MET A 611 -20.49 30.45 -32.75
N GLU A 612 -19.96 31.63 -32.54
CA GLU A 612 -19.43 32.50 -33.60
C GLU A 612 -17.90 32.40 -33.63
N LEU A 613 -17.37 32.04 -34.77
CA LEU A 613 -15.95 31.87 -35.03
C LEU A 613 -15.47 32.96 -35.98
N ASP A 614 -14.37 33.63 -35.67
CA ASP A 614 -13.69 34.51 -36.60
C ASP A 614 -13.35 33.76 -37.91
N LYS A 615 -13.45 34.45 -39.03
CA LYS A 615 -13.20 33.91 -40.39
C LYS A 615 -11.83 33.25 -40.57
N ASN A 616 -10.85 33.62 -39.75
CA ASN A 616 -9.48 33.12 -39.79
C ASN A 616 -9.22 31.98 -38.81
N VAL A 617 -10.22 31.50 -38.07
CA VAL A 617 -10.06 30.51 -37.01
C VAL A 617 -10.77 29.23 -37.39
N ASN A 618 -10.09 28.11 -37.25
CA ASN A 618 -10.69 26.76 -37.33
C ASN A 618 -10.72 26.09 -35.95
N ILE A 619 -11.75 25.31 -35.70
CA ILE A 619 -11.85 24.52 -34.47
C ILE A 619 -10.86 23.36 -34.56
N GLY A 620 -9.80 23.39 -33.77
CA GLY A 620 -8.78 22.34 -33.72
C GLY A 620 -9.16 21.09 -32.96
N GLY A 621 -10.28 21.12 -32.22
CA GLY A 621 -10.81 19.99 -31.43
C GLY A 621 -11.47 20.45 -30.13
N PHE A 622 -12.15 19.51 -29.44
CA PHE A 622 -12.71 19.72 -28.11
C PHE A 622 -11.98 18.80 -27.13
N LEU A 623 -11.40 19.38 -26.08
CA LEU A 623 -10.82 18.65 -24.97
C LEU A 623 -11.70 18.85 -23.73
N ALA A 624 -12.05 17.79 -23.03
CA ALA A 624 -12.66 17.89 -21.70
C ALA A 624 -11.55 18.13 -20.69
N LYS A 625 -11.57 19.27 -20.03
CA LYS A 625 -10.69 19.62 -18.92
C LYS A 625 -11.44 19.58 -17.59
#